data_c8091fef91aa4dd66e907037868a0c85
#
_entry.id   c8091fef91aa4dd66e907037868a0c85
#
_cell.length_a   1.000
_cell.length_b   1.000
_cell.length_c   1.000
_cell.angle_alpha   90.00
_cell.angle_beta   90.00
_cell.angle_gamma   90.00
#
_symmetry.space_group_name_H-M   'P 1'
#
loop_
_entity.id
_entity.type
_entity.pdbx_description
1 polymer ?
#
loop_
_entity_poly.entity_id
_entity_poly.type
_entity_poly.pdbx_seq_one_letter_code
_entity_poly.pdbx_strand_id
1 'polypeptide(L)'
;PVDFEAFWEVWNTIDNKYVDKNAIDDKEKVWGAVKGLAASLGDPYTVFFDPEETKEFNEVIEGSFSGIGVEIGMKEGVLTVIAPLKDSPAEKAGLREGDKILAIDDVMIHDMSVDESIKLIKGTKGTEVTLTIFREGEESTRLVTIVRDTIDIPTIDSELRDDGVFVISLYSFSENAPVLFQGALREFLNTKSDKLVIDLRDNPGGYLDGAVDIASWFMPIGEPVVKEGTGNADDKVYR
;
A
#
# COMPACT_ATOMS: atom_id res chain seq x y z
N PRO A 1 38.51 -11.57 1.45
CA PRO A 1 37.59 -11.39 2.57
C PRO A 1 37.30 -9.89 2.74
N VAL A 2 36.03 -9.54 2.97
CA VAL A 2 35.64 -8.15 3.23
C VAL A 2 35.93 -7.87 4.71
N ASP A 3 36.57 -6.72 4.98
CA ASP A 3 36.83 -6.27 6.34
C ASP A 3 35.57 -5.59 6.91
N PHE A 4 35.09 -6.05 8.07
CA PHE A 4 33.95 -5.51 8.80
C PHE A 4 34.35 -4.64 10.01
N GLU A 5 35.63 -4.31 10.18
CA GLU A 5 36.11 -3.56 11.35
C GLU A 5 35.41 -2.21 11.47
N ALA A 6 35.32 -1.45 10.39
CA ALA A 6 34.63 -0.16 10.36
C ALA A 6 33.13 -0.27 10.68
N PHE A 7 32.48 -1.34 10.23
CA PHE A 7 31.07 -1.60 10.55
C PHE A 7 30.87 -1.77 12.07
N TRP A 8 31.68 -2.61 12.69
CA TRP A 8 31.60 -2.84 14.13
C TRP A 8 32.03 -1.64 14.97
N GLU A 9 32.96 -0.82 14.47
CA GLU A 9 33.35 0.42 15.12
C GLU A 9 32.16 1.42 15.17
N VAL A 10 31.44 1.58 14.05
CA VAL A 10 30.24 2.42 13.98
C VAL A 10 29.14 1.88 14.88
N TRP A 11 28.90 0.58 14.84
CA TRP A 11 27.91 -0.08 15.69
C TRP A 11 28.17 0.20 17.18
N ASN A 12 29.40 -0.06 17.64
CA ASN A 12 29.80 0.18 19.01
C ASN A 12 29.77 1.66 19.37
N THR A 13 30.04 2.56 18.41
CA THR A 13 29.98 4.00 18.64
C THR A 13 28.54 4.45 18.90
N ILE A 14 27.58 3.92 18.14
CA ILE A 14 26.15 4.19 18.35
C ILE A 14 25.75 3.70 19.76
N ASP A 15 26.06 2.46 20.11
CA ASP A 15 25.69 1.87 21.39
C ASP A 15 26.25 2.66 22.59
N ASN A 16 27.45 3.21 22.45
CA ASN A 16 28.13 3.89 23.54
C ASN A 16 27.86 5.39 23.61
N LYS A 17 27.66 6.05 22.48
CA LYS A 17 27.64 7.52 22.39
C LYS A 17 26.32 8.13 21.98
N TYR A 18 25.35 7.35 21.46
CA TYR A 18 24.07 7.91 21.09
C TYR A 18 23.34 8.45 22.33
N VAL A 19 22.75 9.63 22.20
CA VAL A 19 22.19 10.39 23.34
C VAL A 19 20.94 9.71 23.91
N ASP A 20 20.08 9.18 23.05
CA ASP A 20 18.87 8.50 23.48
C ASP A 20 19.08 6.97 23.46
N LYS A 21 19.41 6.44 24.62
CA LYS A 21 19.66 5.00 24.79
C LYS A 21 18.40 4.13 24.58
N ASN A 22 17.21 4.71 24.81
CA ASN A 22 15.95 3.98 24.68
C ASN A 22 15.51 3.86 23.21
N ALA A 23 16.03 4.71 22.33
CA ALA A 23 15.77 4.66 20.89
C ALA A 23 16.67 3.65 20.14
N ILE A 24 17.61 2.97 20.85
CA ILE A 24 18.51 1.99 20.22
C ILE A 24 17.82 0.63 20.19
N ASP A 25 17.52 0.17 18.98
CA ASP A 25 17.05 -1.20 18.71
C ASP A 25 18.06 -1.90 17.79
N ASP A 26 18.65 -2.99 18.27
CA ASP A 26 19.64 -3.77 17.53
C ASP A 26 19.05 -4.39 16.25
N LYS A 27 17.77 -4.75 16.27
CA LYS A 27 17.07 -5.30 15.13
C LYS A 27 16.90 -4.24 14.03
N GLU A 28 16.51 -3.03 14.42
CA GLU A 28 16.41 -1.89 13.49
C GLU A 28 17.76 -1.50 12.90
N LYS A 29 18.84 -1.54 13.70
CA LYS A 29 20.20 -1.33 13.19
C LYS A 29 20.59 -2.38 12.14
N VAL A 30 20.22 -3.65 12.35
CA VAL A 30 20.46 -4.73 11.35
C VAL A 30 19.69 -4.45 10.08
N TRP A 31 18.39 -4.12 10.16
CA TRP A 31 17.58 -3.80 8.97
C TRP A 31 18.12 -2.59 8.22
N GLY A 32 18.52 -1.55 8.95
CA GLY A 32 19.16 -0.37 8.36
C GLY A 32 20.46 -0.69 7.61
N ALA A 33 21.28 -1.58 8.17
CA ALA A 33 22.50 -2.04 7.52
C ALA A 33 22.22 -2.84 6.25
N VAL A 34 21.24 -3.74 6.25
CA VAL A 34 20.83 -4.52 5.07
C VAL A 34 20.22 -3.62 4.00
N LYS A 35 19.37 -2.65 4.38
CA LYS A 35 18.85 -1.62 3.46
C LYS A 35 19.98 -0.81 2.82
N GLY A 36 20.97 -0.39 3.61
CA GLY A 36 22.15 0.33 3.12
C GLY A 36 22.98 -0.50 2.15
N LEU A 37 23.10 -1.82 2.39
CA LEU A 37 23.79 -2.74 1.47
C LEU A 37 23.06 -2.82 0.13
N ALA A 38 21.74 -3.00 0.11
CA ALA A 38 20.95 -2.99 -1.12
C ALA A 38 21.09 -1.65 -1.86
N ALA A 39 20.95 -0.54 -1.15
CA ALA A 39 21.05 0.81 -1.71
C ALA A 39 22.44 1.12 -2.31
N SER A 40 23.50 0.45 -1.84
CA SER A 40 24.87 0.64 -2.36
C SER A 40 25.04 0.25 -3.83
N LEU A 41 24.11 -0.52 -4.40
CA LEU A 41 24.09 -0.86 -5.82
C LEU A 41 23.74 0.32 -6.73
N GLY A 42 23.14 1.38 -6.18
CA GLY A 42 22.69 2.55 -6.95
C GLY A 42 21.51 2.27 -7.88
N ASP A 43 20.87 1.13 -7.72
CA ASP A 43 19.69 0.74 -8.48
C ASP A 43 18.42 1.03 -7.65
N PRO A 44 17.55 1.97 -8.08
CA PRO A 44 16.34 2.34 -7.34
C PRO A 44 15.29 1.24 -7.28
N TYR A 45 15.41 0.20 -8.10
CA TYR A 45 14.48 -0.93 -8.13
C TYR A 45 14.95 -2.12 -7.29
N THR A 46 16.23 -2.12 -6.87
CA THR A 46 16.76 -3.12 -5.94
C THR A 46 16.55 -2.62 -4.51
N VAL A 47 15.50 -3.10 -3.86
CA VAL A 47 15.13 -2.71 -2.51
C VAL A 47 15.13 -3.92 -1.56
N PHE A 48 15.44 -3.68 -0.30
CA PHE A 48 15.21 -4.64 0.77
C PHE A 48 14.06 -4.15 1.61
N PHE A 49 13.07 -5.00 1.81
CA PHE A 49 11.97 -4.79 2.75
C PHE A 49 12.23 -5.59 4.04
N ASP A 50 12.13 -4.95 5.18
CA ASP A 50 12.05 -5.66 6.45
C ASP A 50 10.73 -6.46 6.54
N PRO A 51 10.53 -7.29 7.58
CA PRO A 51 9.32 -8.12 7.67
C PRO A 51 8.01 -7.33 7.71
N GLU A 52 8.02 -6.12 8.28
CA GLU A 52 6.83 -5.27 8.33
C GLU A 52 6.54 -4.65 6.95
N GLU A 53 7.55 -4.06 6.32
CA GLU A 53 7.47 -3.52 4.95
C GLU A 53 7.12 -4.62 3.94
N THR A 54 7.67 -5.83 4.12
CA THR A 54 7.32 -7.00 3.28
C THR A 54 5.84 -7.33 3.39
N LYS A 55 5.28 -7.27 4.60
CA LYS A 55 3.85 -7.51 4.81
C LYS A 55 3.02 -6.43 4.13
N GLU A 56 3.37 -5.16 4.31
CA GLU A 56 2.67 -4.04 3.67
C GLU A 56 2.73 -4.14 2.14
N PHE A 57 3.90 -4.47 1.59
CA PHE A 57 4.07 -4.67 0.16
C PHE A 57 3.23 -5.84 -0.37
N ASN A 58 3.18 -6.96 0.36
CA ASN A 58 2.34 -8.09 -0.01
C ASN A 58 0.84 -7.74 0.04
N GLU A 59 0.38 -6.99 1.04
CA GLU A 59 -1.00 -6.49 1.11
C GLU A 59 -1.38 -5.69 -0.16
N VAL A 60 -0.48 -4.82 -0.64
CA VAL A 60 -0.70 -4.06 -1.88
C VAL A 60 -0.78 -4.98 -3.11
N ILE A 61 0.14 -5.96 -3.22
CA ILE A 61 0.17 -6.90 -4.35
C ILE A 61 -1.03 -7.85 -4.31
N GLU A 62 -1.45 -8.30 -3.13
CA GLU A 62 -2.65 -9.14 -2.95
C GLU A 62 -3.94 -8.35 -3.23
N GLY A 63 -3.87 -7.02 -3.25
CA GLY A 63 -5.01 -6.14 -3.47
C GLY A 63 -5.96 -6.06 -2.28
N SER A 64 -5.48 -6.39 -1.07
CA SER A 64 -6.26 -6.29 0.15
C SER A 64 -5.37 -6.13 1.39
N PHE A 65 -5.90 -5.50 2.43
CA PHE A 65 -5.24 -5.39 3.72
C PHE A 65 -6.22 -5.62 4.86
N SER A 66 -5.69 -5.90 6.05
CA SER A 66 -6.53 -6.05 7.24
C SER A 66 -6.60 -4.74 8.04
N GLY A 67 -7.81 -4.21 8.22
CA GLY A 67 -8.05 -2.94 8.87
C GLY A 67 -9.52 -2.59 9.01
N ILE A 68 -9.83 -1.31 9.10
CA ILE A 68 -11.22 -0.83 9.28
C ILE A 68 -11.82 -0.20 8.01
N GLY A 69 -10.99 0.07 6.97
CA GLY A 69 -11.47 0.65 5.73
C GLY A 69 -11.88 2.12 5.86
N VAL A 70 -10.93 2.96 6.18
CA VAL A 70 -11.11 4.41 6.30
C VAL A 70 -9.92 5.13 5.67
N GLU A 71 -10.19 6.17 4.89
CA GLU A 71 -9.20 7.13 4.45
C GLU A 71 -9.04 8.21 5.51
N ILE A 72 -7.79 8.45 5.94
CA ILE A 72 -7.46 9.43 6.97
C ILE A 72 -6.35 10.36 6.51
N GLY A 73 -6.31 11.56 7.05
CA GLY A 73 -5.27 12.54 6.75
C GLY A 73 -5.19 13.62 7.82
N MET A 74 -4.13 14.43 7.78
CA MET A 74 -3.99 15.57 8.69
C MET A 74 -4.80 16.76 8.16
N LYS A 75 -5.74 17.27 8.98
CA LYS A 75 -6.42 18.56 8.77
C LYS A 75 -6.16 19.45 9.98
N GLU A 76 -5.58 20.61 9.76
CA GLU A 76 -5.27 21.58 10.84
C GLU A 76 -4.46 20.97 11.99
N GLY A 77 -3.55 20.04 11.67
CA GLY A 77 -2.71 19.36 12.68
C GLY A 77 -3.42 18.25 13.47
N VAL A 78 -4.65 17.86 13.08
CA VAL A 78 -5.40 16.77 13.72
C VAL A 78 -5.70 15.67 12.72
N LEU A 79 -5.47 14.42 13.10
CA LEU A 79 -5.83 13.26 12.29
C LEU A 79 -7.34 13.23 12.10
N THR A 80 -7.78 13.25 10.85
CA THR A 80 -9.18 13.43 10.50
C THR A 80 -9.61 12.38 9.48
N VAL A 81 -10.80 11.85 9.61
CA VAL A 81 -11.44 10.97 8.62
C VAL A 81 -11.72 11.79 7.36
N ILE A 82 -11.13 11.40 6.25
CA ILE A 82 -11.41 11.95 4.92
C ILE A 82 -12.68 11.30 4.38
N ALA A 83 -12.72 9.96 4.33
CA ALA A 83 -13.89 9.20 3.96
C ALA A 83 -13.81 7.77 4.51
N PRO A 84 -14.88 7.19 5.04
CA PRO A 84 -14.98 5.75 5.20
C PRO A 84 -15.17 5.11 3.83
N LEU A 85 -14.53 3.96 3.60
CA LEU A 85 -14.73 3.19 2.37
C LEU A 85 -16.12 2.56 2.39
N LYS A 86 -16.73 2.50 1.22
CA LYS A 86 -18.06 1.88 1.06
C LYS A 86 -18.07 0.44 1.56
N ASP A 87 -19.12 0.06 2.27
CA ASP A 87 -19.33 -1.28 2.84
C ASP A 87 -18.26 -1.74 3.86
N SER A 88 -17.35 -0.85 4.27
CA SER A 88 -16.27 -1.13 5.22
C SER A 88 -16.76 -1.26 6.67
N PRO A 89 -15.95 -1.85 7.57
CA PRO A 89 -16.20 -1.82 9.00
C PRO A 89 -16.34 -0.40 9.57
N ALA A 90 -15.54 0.56 9.09
CA ALA A 90 -15.58 1.95 9.51
C ALA A 90 -16.93 2.61 9.18
N GLU A 91 -17.44 2.42 7.96
CA GLU A 91 -18.75 2.93 7.55
C GLU A 91 -19.87 2.30 8.39
N LYS A 92 -19.85 0.97 8.56
CA LYS A 92 -20.83 0.23 9.37
C LYS A 92 -20.82 0.64 10.83
N ALA A 93 -19.65 1.02 11.37
CA ALA A 93 -19.53 1.56 12.73
C ALA A 93 -19.98 3.03 12.86
N GLY A 94 -20.31 3.68 11.73
CA GLY A 94 -20.83 5.03 11.69
C GLY A 94 -19.79 6.14 11.76
N LEU A 95 -18.54 5.86 11.37
CA LEU A 95 -17.54 6.90 11.08
C LEU A 95 -18.01 7.75 9.90
N ARG A 96 -17.68 9.04 9.92
CA ARG A 96 -18.08 10.02 8.91
C ARG A 96 -16.90 10.91 8.52
N GLU A 97 -16.98 11.45 7.33
CA GLU A 97 -16.10 12.54 6.92
C GLU A 97 -16.09 13.66 7.96
N GLY A 98 -14.89 14.15 8.28
CA GLY A 98 -14.69 15.23 9.25
C GLY A 98 -14.57 14.78 10.71
N ASP A 99 -14.76 13.49 11.04
CA ASP A 99 -14.49 12.99 12.38
C ASP A 99 -13.00 13.17 12.72
N LYS A 100 -12.71 13.91 13.79
CA LYS A 100 -11.34 14.11 14.27
C LYS A 100 -10.96 12.97 15.20
N ILE A 101 -9.89 12.23 14.91
CA ILE A 101 -9.43 11.11 15.73
C ILE A 101 -8.45 11.67 16.76
N LEU A 102 -8.73 11.44 18.04
CA LEU A 102 -7.95 11.98 19.16
C LEU A 102 -7.12 10.90 19.84
N ALA A 103 -7.62 9.66 19.87
CA ALA A 103 -6.90 8.51 20.39
C ALA A 103 -7.31 7.23 19.64
N ILE A 104 -6.39 6.27 19.62
CA ILE A 104 -6.59 4.92 19.07
C ILE A 104 -6.30 3.96 20.21
N ASP A 105 -7.31 3.15 20.57
CA ASP A 105 -7.33 2.40 21.81
C ASP A 105 -7.05 3.37 22.99
N ASP A 106 -6.08 3.09 23.84
CA ASP A 106 -5.72 3.96 24.97
C ASP A 106 -4.55 4.92 24.63
N VAL A 107 -4.15 5.03 23.34
CA VAL A 107 -3.00 5.82 22.90
C VAL A 107 -3.46 7.15 22.33
N MET A 108 -3.04 8.25 22.96
CA MET A 108 -3.25 9.61 22.42
C MET A 108 -2.30 9.84 21.22
N ILE A 109 -2.86 10.35 20.10
CA ILE A 109 -2.13 10.42 18.82
C ILE A 109 -1.74 11.84 18.39
N HIS A 110 -1.81 12.83 19.29
CA HIS A 110 -1.61 14.26 18.95
C HIS A 110 -0.23 14.59 18.37
N ASP A 111 0.82 13.80 18.70
CA ASP A 111 2.19 13.99 18.23
C ASP A 111 2.63 12.93 17.20
N MET A 112 1.70 12.07 16.78
CA MET A 112 2.00 10.99 15.85
C MET A 112 1.82 11.43 14.39
N SER A 113 2.64 10.86 13.52
CA SER A 113 2.44 10.93 12.08
C SER A 113 1.20 10.14 11.65
N VAL A 114 0.74 10.38 10.41
CA VAL A 114 -0.35 9.59 9.82
C VAL A 114 0.04 8.10 9.76
N ASP A 115 1.28 7.80 9.35
CA ASP A 115 1.77 6.42 9.21
C ASP A 115 1.81 5.67 10.54
N GLU A 116 2.28 6.32 11.61
CA GLU A 116 2.24 5.74 12.96
C GLU A 116 0.82 5.46 13.42
N SER A 117 -0.10 6.38 13.15
CA SER A 117 -1.52 6.20 13.48
C SER A 117 -2.17 5.07 12.65
N ILE A 118 -1.81 4.94 11.36
CA ILE A 118 -2.26 3.83 10.51
C ILE A 118 -1.83 2.48 11.09
N LYS A 119 -0.59 2.38 11.59
CA LYS A 119 -0.09 1.15 12.23
C LYS A 119 -0.92 0.71 13.44
N LEU A 120 -1.41 1.66 14.23
CA LEU A 120 -2.30 1.37 15.36
C LEU A 120 -3.71 0.94 14.90
N ILE A 121 -4.21 1.57 13.83
CA ILE A 121 -5.54 1.26 13.27
C ILE A 121 -5.55 -0.11 12.59
N LYS A 122 -4.50 -0.42 11.79
CA LYS A 122 -4.33 -1.73 11.17
C LYS A 122 -4.15 -2.82 12.24
N GLY A 123 -4.36 -4.06 11.87
CA GLY A 123 -4.15 -5.21 12.76
C GLY A 123 -4.81 -6.47 12.22
N THR A 124 -4.75 -7.54 12.99
CA THR A 124 -5.26 -8.85 12.57
C THR A 124 -6.78 -8.80 12.38
N LYS A 125 -7.27 -9.38 11.27
CA LYS A 125 -8.71 -9.56 11.01
C LYS A 125 -9.40 -10.19 12.21
N GLY A 126 -10.57 -9.65 12.57
CA GLY A 126 -11.40 -10.11 13.69
C GLY A 126 -11.00 -9.51 15.04
N THR A 127 -9.91 -8.74 15.13
CA THR A 127 -9.59 -7.99 16.35
C THR A 127 -10.30 -6.64 16.36
N GLU A 128 -10.52 -6.08 17.54
CA GLU A 128 -11.16 -4.77 17.72
C GLU A 128 -10.10 -3.65 17.77
N VAL A 129 -10.51 -2.46 17.35
CA VAL A 129 -9.84 -1.19 17.62
C VAL A 129 -10.89 -0.18 18.06
N THR A 130 -10.57 0.62 19.05
CA THR A 130 -11.46 1.67 19.56
C THR A 130 -10.89 3.04 19.22
N LEU A 131 -11.64 3.83 18.46
CA LEU A 131 -11.28 5.20 18.13
C LEU A 131 -12.01 6.16 19.07
N THR A 132 -11.27 7.06 19.70
CA THR A 132 -11.86 8.23 20.37
C THR A 132 -11.95 9.34 19.35
N ILE A 133 -13.15 9.70 18.95
CA ILE A 133 -13.37 10.73 17.92
C ILE A 133 -14.07 11.97 18.52
N PHE A 134 -13.82 13.12 17.88
CA PHE A 134 -14.61 14.34 18.06
C PHE A 134 -15.31 14.67 16.74
N ARG A 135 -16.62 14.83 16.80
CA ARG A 135 -17.45 15.19 15.66
C ARG A 135 -17.96 16.62 15.81
N GLU A 136 -17.83 17.40 14.77
CA GLU A 136 -18.32 18.78 14.79
C GLU A 136 -19.84 18.82 15.05
N GLY A 137 -20.26 19.68 15.99
CA GLY A 137 -21.65 19.77 16.44
C GLY A 137 -22.03 18.85 17.60
N GLU A 138 -21.12 18.01 18.09
CA GLU A 138 -21.29 17.23 19.33
C GLU A 138 -20.56 17.91 20.50
N GLU A 139 -21.13 17.84 21.70
CA GLU A 139 -20.56 18.48 22.90
C GLU A 139 -19.42 17.65 23.55
N SER A 140 -19.33 16.37 23.22
CA SER A 140 -18.36 15.43 23.81
C SER A 140 -17.75 14.51 22.78
N THR A 141 -16.62 13.91 23.15
CA THR A 141 -15.99 12.84 22.36
C THR A 141 -16.83 11.57 22.38
N ARG A 142 -16.68 10.77 21.35
CA ARG A 142 -17.36 9.48 21.16
C ARG A 142 -16.33 8.37 21.04
N LEU A 143 -16.59 7.24 21.66
CA LEU A 143 -15.86 6.00 21.42
C LEU A 143 -16.56 5.21 20.31
N VAL A 144 -15.79 4.80 19.31
CA VAL A 144 -16.24 3.95 18.20
C VAL A 144 -15.38 2.72 18.18
N THR A 145 -15.92 1.58 18.58
CA THR A 145 -15.23 0.29 18.52
C THR A 145 -15.55 -0.39 17.19
N ILE A 146 -14.53 -0.82 16.47
CA ILE A 146 -14.63 -1.35 15.11
C ILE A 146 -13.87 -2.67 15.06
N VAL A 147 -14.51 -3.71 14.54
CA VAL A 147 -13.87 -5.00 14.28
C VAL A 147 -13.12 -4.92 12.95
N ARG A 148 -11.83 -5.18 12.96
CA ARG A 148 -11.01 -5.21 11.74
C ARG A 148 -11.44 -6.35 10.81
N ASP A 149 -11.47 -6.07 9.52
CA ASP A 149 -11.79 -7.05 8.49
C ASP A 149 -10.83 -6.91 7.30
N THR A 150 -10.93 -7.81 6.34
CA THR A 150 -10.25 -7.66 5.06
C THR A 150 -10.88 -6.49 4.29
N ILE A 151 -10.06 -5.56 3.88
CA ILE A 151 -10.43 -4.40 3.07
C ILE A 151 -9.86 -4.62 1.69
N ASP A 152 -10.72 -4.77 0.70
CA ASP A 152 -10.30 -4.87 -0.68
C ASP A 152 -9.84 -3.50 -1.18
N ILE A 153 -8.64 -3.43 -1.73
CA ILE A 153 -8.13 -2.24 -2.40
C ILE A 153 -8.69 -2.27 -3.82
N PRO A 154 -9.34 -1.20 -4.29
CA PRO A 154 -9.74 -1.14 -5.67
C PRO A 154 -8.54 -1.42 -6.59
N THR A 155 -8.61 -2.51 -7.36
CA THR A 155 -7.56 -2.89 -8.31
C THR A 155 -7.82 -2.24 -9.66
N ILE A 156 -9.09 -2.12 -10.04
CA ILE A 156 -9.54 -1.58 -11.32
C ILE A 156 -10.84 -0.80 -11.11
N ASP A 157 -10.89 0.36 -11.78
CA ASP A 157 -12.15 1.05 -12.08
C ASP A 157 -12.31 1.18 -13.59
N SER A 158 -13.55 1.24 -14.06
CA SER A 158 -13.86 1.47 -15.47
C SER A 158 -15.00 2.46 -15.63
N GLU A 159 -14.87 3.36 -16.60
CA GLU A 159 -15.90 4.35 -16.91
C GLU A 159 -15.99 4.64 -18.43
N LEU A 160 -17.19 4.86 -18.91
CA LEU A 160 -17.42 5.48 -20.21
C LEU A 160 -17.66 6.98 -19.99
N ARG A 161 -16.71 7.80 -20.40
CA ARG A 161 -16.75 9.25 -20.27
C ARG A 161 -17.75 9.88 -21.26
N ASP A 162 -18.21 11.08 -20.95
CA ASP A 162 -19.13 11.84 -21.80
C ASP A 162 -18.55 12.16 -23.20
N ASP A 163 -17.21 12.19 -23.34
CA ASP A 163 -16.51 12.39 -24.61
C ASP A 163 -16.40 11.11 -25.46
N GLY A 164 -16.99 10.02 -25.00
CA GLY A 164 -17.04 8.74 -25.68
C GLY A 164 -15.78 7.89 -25.52
N VAL A 165 -14.84 8.28 -24.66
CA VAL A 165 -13.65 7.49 -24.33
C VAL A 165 -13.98 6.53 -23.18
N PHE A 166 -13.67 5.25 -23.34
CA PHE A 166 -13.71 4.29 -22.24
C PHE A 166 -12.36 4.27 -21.53
N VAL A 167 -12.36 4.43 -20.21
CA VAL A 167 -11.16 4.45 -19.39
C VAL A 167 -11.17 3.26 -18.46
N ILE A 168 -10.06 2.54 -18.41
CA ILE A 168 -9.77 1.52 -17.41
C ILE A 168 -8.62 2.05 -16.56
N SER A 169 -8.88 2.38 -15.30
CA SER A 169 -7.87 2.74 -14.31
C SER A 169 -7.40 1.48 -13.61
N LEU A 170 -6.16 1.10 -13.81
CA LEU A 170 -5.53 -0.06 -13.17
C LEU A 170 -4.57 0.44 -12.09
N TYR A 171 -4.95 0.26 -10.83
CA TYR A 171 -4.23 0.79 -9.67
C TYR A 171 -3.07 -0.11 -9.21
N SER A 172 -3.13 -1.42 -9.47
CA SER A 172 -2.03 -2.35 -9.21
C SER A 172 -2.13 -3.60 -10.08
N PHE A 173 -1.00 -4.26 -10.32
CA PHE A 173 -0.97 -5.59 -10.96
C PHE A 173 -1.08 -6.68 -9.87
N SER A 174 -2.16 -6.62 -9.09
CA SER A 174 -2.48 -7.60 -8.05
C SER A 174 -2.87 -8.95 -8.63
N GLU A 175 -2.97 -9.98 -7.77
CA GLU A 175 -3.30 -11.34 -8.20
C GLU A 175 -4.60 -11.43 -9.00
N ASN A 176 -5.61 -10.62 -8.62
CA ASN A 176 -6.92 -10.59 -9.29
C ASN A 176 -6.99 -9.63 -10.49
N ALA A 177 -5.96 -8.80 -10.72
CA ALA A 177 -5.96 -7.80 -11.79
C ALA A 177 -6.27 -8.36 -13.19
N PRO A 178 -5.71 -9.51 -13.65
CA PRO A 178 -6.01 -10.04 -14.97
C PRO A 178 -7.49 -10.37 -15.16
N VAL A 179 -8.13 -10.96 -14.14
CA VAL A 179 -9.55 -11.33 -14.20
C VAL A 179 -10.45 -10.09 -14.23
N LEU A 180 -10.15 -9.10 -13.38
CA LEU A 180 -10.89 -7.84 -13.34
C LEU A 180 -10.70 -7.04 -14.63
N PHE A 181 -9.49 -7.02 -15.18
CA PHE A 181 -9.19 -6.37 -16.46
C PHE A 181 -9.96 -6.99 -17.61
N GLN A 182 -10.03 -8.32 -17.65
CA GLN A 182 -10.88 -9.02 -18.63
C GLN A 182 -12.36 -8.62 -18.51
N GLY A 183 -12.85 -8.43 -17.26
CA GLY A 183 -14.18 -7.91 -16.99
C GLY A 183 -14.39 -6.52 -17.60
N ALA A 184 -13.50 -5.58 -17.31
CA ALA A 184 -13.53 -4.22 -17.83
C ALA A 184 -13.41 -4.16 -19.36
N LEU A 185 -12.59 -5.03 -19.99
CA LEU A 185 -12.55 -5.15 -21.46
C LEU A 185 -13.89 -5.64 -22.04
N ARG A 186 -14.58 -6.56 -21.38
CA ARG A 186 -15.93 -7.00 -21.81
C ARG A 186 -16.94 -5.85 -21.72
N GLU A 187 -16.85 -5.03 -20.67
CA GLU A 187 -17.67 -3.82 -20.56
C GLU A 187 -17.39 -2.86 -21.71
N PHE A 188 -16.11 -2.57 -21.98
CA PHE A 188 -15.71 -1.75 -23.14
C PHE A 188 -16.32 -2.27 -24.44
N LEU A 189 -16.20 -3.57 -24.73
CA LEU A 189 -16.73 -4.18 -25.95
C LEU A 189 -18.26 -4.12 -26.05
N ASN A 190 -18.96 -3.99 -24.93
CA ASN A 190 -20.42 -3.82 -24.90
C ASN A 190 -20.83 -2.34 -25.07
N THR A 191 -19.89 -1.41 -25.00
CA THR A 191 -20.14 0.02 -25.31
C THR A 191 -20.11 0.24 -26.83
N LYS A 192 -20.45 1.46 -27.24
CA LYS A 192 -20.28 1.89 -28.64
C LYS A 192 -18.96 2.66 -28.85
N SER A 193 -18.11 2.70 -27.82
CA SER A 193 -16.83 3.39 -27.90
C SER A 193 -15.83 2.59 -28.73
N ASP A 194 -15.08 3.28 -29.56
CA ASP A 194 -13.93 2.75 -30.29
C ASP A 194 -12.60 3.25 -29.70
N LYS A 195 -12.66 3.93 -28.54
CA LYS A 195 -11.50 4.53 -27.88
C LYS A 195 -11.37 3.98 -26.46
N LEU A 196 -10.24 3.36 -26.21
CA LEU A 196 -9.86 2.81 -24.92
C LEU A 196 -8.60 3.51 -24.39
N VAL A 197 -8.64 3.95 -23.15
CA VAL A 197 -7.47 4.44 -22.40
C VAL A 197 -7.25 3.50 -21.22
N ILE A 198 -6.00 3.06 -21.02
CA ILE A 198 -5.57 2.38 -19.81
C ILE A 198 -4.78 3.39 -19.00
N ASP A 199 -5.29 3.72 -17.82
CA ASP A 199 -4.66 4.66 -16.90
C ASP A 199 -3.84 3.87 -15.86
N LEU A 200 -2.52 4.06 -15.91
CA LEU A 200 -1.56 3.45 -15.00
C LEU A 200 -0.91 4.48 -14.07
N ARG A 201 -1.45 5.69 -14.00
CA ARG A 201 -0.93 6.71 -13.10
C ARG A 201 -1.09 6.24 -11.67
N ASP A 202 -0.04 6.48 -10.86
CA ASP A 202 0.05 6.05 -9.46
C ASP A 202 0.01 4.52 -9.24
N ASN A 203 0.17 3.71 -10.31
CA ASN A 203 0.30 2.27 -10.20
C ASN A 203 1.73 1.91 -9.76
N PRO A 204 1.95 1.31 -8.57
CA PRO A 204 3.29 0.97 -8.08
C PRO A 204 3.88 -0.29 -8.75
N GLY A 205 3.10 -0.99 -9.60
CA GLY A 205 3.47 -2.28 -10.17
C GLY A 205 2.68 -3.44 -9.60
N GLY A 206 3.35 -4.59 -9.41
CA GLY A 206 2.79 -5.82 -8.90
C GLY A 206 3.37 -7.06 -9.57
N TYR A 207 2.56 -8.10 -9.77
CA TYR A 207 3.02 -9.34 -10.39
C TYR A 207 3.37 -9.16 -11.87
N LEU A 208 4.58 -9.61 -12.23
CA LEU A 208 5.05 -9.59 -13.63
C LEU A 208 4.12 -10.40 -14.55
N ASP A 209 3.69 -11.59 -14.11
CA ASP A 209 2.78 -12.43 -14.89
C ASP A 209 1.44 -11.73 -15.13
N GLY A 210 0.93 -10.98 -14.15
CA GLY A 210 -0.28 -10.16 -14.31
C GLY A 210 -0.10 -9.06 -15.36
N ALA A 211 1.04 -8.41 -15.37
CA ALA A 211 1.36 -7.40 -16.39
C ALA A 211 1.49 -8.01 -17.79
N VAL A 212 2.11 -9.19 -17.89
CA VAL A 212 2.21 -9.94 -19.15
C VAL A 212 0.83 -10.33 -19.67
N ASP A 213 -0.02 -10.88 -18.80
CA ASP A 213 -1.40 -11.28 -19.17
C ASP A 213 -2.20 -10.07 -19.69
N ILE A 214 -2.16 -8.95 -19.00
CA ILE A 214 -2.88 -7.75 -19.40
C ILE A 214 -2.32 -7.18 -20.72
N ALA A 215 -1.00 -7.07 -20.86
CA ALA A 215 -0.38 -6.56 -22.08
C ALA A 215 -0.63 -7.47 -23.29
N SER A 216 -0.74 -8.77 -23.09
CA SER A 216 -0.99 -9.74 -24.17
C SER A 216 -2.30 -9.51 -24.93
N TRP A 217 -3.30 -8.84 -24.33
CA TRP A 217 -4.53 -8.46 -25.02
C TRP A 217 -4.32 -7.49 -26.17
N PHE A 218 -3.20 -6.76 -26.18
CA PHE A 218 -2.86 -5.72 -27.15
C PHE A 218 -1.72 -6.13 -28.08
N MET A 219 -1.20 -7.35 -27.92
CA MET A 219 -0.06 -7.86 -28.68
C MET A 219 -0.47 -8.98 -29.65
N PRO A 220 0.18 -9.10 -30.82
CA PRO A 220 0.00 -10.27 -31.65
C PRO A 220 0.41 -11.56 -30.92
N ILE A 221 -0.30 -12.65 -31.20
CA ILE A 221 -0.03 -13.96 -30.58
C ILE A 221 1.43 -14.37 -30.82
N GLY A 222 2.14 -14.69 -29.74
CA GLY A 222 3.53 -15.15 -29.77
C GLY A 222 4.60 -14.05 -29.79
N GLU A 223 4.18 -12.78 -29.86
CA GLU A 223 5.14 -11.68 -29.72
C GLU A 223 5.62 -11.55 -28.25
N PRO A 224 6.90 -11.22 -28.04
CA PRO A 224 7.43 -11.01 -26.71
C PRO A 224 6.84 -9.76 -26.05
N VAL A 225 6.26 -9.92 -24.86
CA VAL A 225 5.81 -8.80 -24.02
C VAL A 225 7.01 -8.24 -23.24
N VAL A 226 7.78 -9.14 -22.60
CA VAL A 226 8.96 -8.75 -21.80
C VAL A 226 10.02 -9.83 -21.83
N LYS A 227 11.28 -9.42 -21.68
CA LYS A 227 12.43 -10.31 -21.50
C LYS A 227 13.05 -10.04 -20.14
N GLU A 228 13.21 -11.08 -19.36
CA GLU A 228 13.92 -11.05 -18.08
C GLU A 228 15.33 -11.58 -18.30
N GLY A 229 16.31 -10.68 -18.27
CA GLY A 229 17.71 -11.00 -18.43
C GLY A 229 18.41 -11.11 -17.08
N THR A 230 19.07 -12.25 -16.84
CA THR A 230 19.86 -12.47 -15.61
C THR A 230 21.34 -12.13 -15.79
N GLY A 231 21.72 -11.51 -16.94
CA GLY A 231 23.10 -11.26 -17.30
C GLY A 231 23.86 -12.51 -17.79
N ASN A 232 23.21 -13.66 -17.80
CA ASN A 232 23.72 -14.93 -18.35
C ASN A 232 22.91 -15.28 -19.61
N ALA A 233 23.39 -16.25 -20.41
CA ALA A 233 22.88 -16.54 -21.75
C ALA A 233 21.43 -17.00 -21.88
N ASP A 234 20.73 -17.20 -20.77
CA ASP A 234 19.36 -17.72 -20.74
C ASP A 234 18.35 -16.64 -20.27
N ASP A 235 18.02 -15.71 -21.18
CA ASP A 235 16.93 -14.76 -20.94
C ASP A 235 15.57 -15.49 -20.94
N LYS A 236 14.78 -15.28 -19.91
CA LYS A 236 13.38 -15.74 -19.88
C LYS A 236 12.51 -14.77 -20.69
N VAL A 237 11.79 -15.29 -21.67
CA VAL A 237 10.92 -14.50 -22.55
C VAL A 237 9.47 -14.81 -22.24
N TYR A 238 8.73 -13.79 -21.83
CA TYR A 238 7.29 -13.82 -21.59
C TYR A 238 6.56 -13.36 -22.86
N ARG A 239 5.48 -14.07 -23.23
CA ARG A 239 4.71 -13.83 -24.46
C ARG A 239 3.23 -13.84 -24.19
#